data_e5d24833fa2e157f64e8fcf34edcc7b3
#
_entry.id   e5d24833fa2e157f64e8fcf34edcc7b3
#
_cell.length_a   1.000
_cell.length_b   1.000
_cell.length_c   1.000
_cell.angle_alpha   90.00
_cell.angle_beta   90.00
_cell.angle_gamma   90.00
#
_symmetry.space_group_name_H-M   'P 1'
#
loop_
_entity.id
_entity.type
_entity.pdbx_description
1 polymer ?
#
loop_
_entity_poly.entity_id
_entity_poly.type
_entity_poly.pdbx_seq_one_letter_code
_entity_poly.pdbx_strand_id
1 'polypeptide(L)'
;MIYLMIQSKGLNWDVGLLSSPRYDAWCGVAHGCTRKLGMKICGFLQKNNSLEERSRIVSSFKERAAKNLLSCDNTGGDVHFRRTETDFSNLFARDLLPAKNGEEPTMQFLLEIVEILTNYVRKTFDRSTKVLDFHHPHQLLEGMEGFNLELSDQPESLEQILVDCRDTLKYGVRTGHPRFFNQLSTGLDIVGLAGEWLTSTANTNMFTYEIAPVFVLMEQLTLKKMREIIGWPDGEGDGIFSPGGAISNMYSVMIARYKFFPEVKTKGMTAAPRLVLFTSEHVSLNTVSSHYSIKKASAALGFGTENLILLNTDKRGRVIPADLEAKVIEAKQKGYVPMFVNATAGTTVYGAFDPINEIADICEKYNMWLHVDGAWGGGLLMSRKHRHKLNGVERANSVTWNPHKMMGVPLQCSAVLVRERGLLTGCNSMCAGYLFQPDKQYDITYDTGDKAIQCGRHVDIFKFWLMWKAKGTVGFEQHIDKCLDLSAYLYDKIKNREGFEMVFDGEPQHTNVCFWYTPPSLRSLPDGDERRERLHKVMTNQSVYKLFAMMMESGTTMVGYQPQGNKVNFFRMVISNPAATRSDIDFLIEEIERLGHDL
;
A
#
# COMPACT_ATOMS: atom_id res chain seq x y z
N MET A 1 -11.33 -21.54 -11.93
CA MET A 1 -11.67 -20.14 -11.58
C MET A 1 -11.38 -19.16 -12.71
N ILE A 2 -10.18 -19.14 -13.28
CA ILE A 2 -9.87 -18.26 -14.44
C ILE A 2 -10.76 -18.55 -15.67
N TYR A 3 -11.08 -19.80 -15.94
CA TYR A 3 -11.95 -20.22 -17.04
C TYR A 3 -13.42 -19.77 -16.86
N LEU A 4 -13.94 -19.79 -15.66
CA LEU A 4 -15.30 -19.28 -15.34
C LEU A 4 -15.40 -17.76 -15.42
N MET A 5 -14.32 -17.03 -15.11
CA MET A 5 -14.27 -15.56 -15.27
C MET A 5 -14.23 -15.13 -16.74
N ILE A 6 -13.64 -15.92 -17.62
CA ILE A 6 -13.57 -15.62 -19.06
C ILE A 6 -14.92 -15.87 -19.75
N GLN A 7 -15.67 -16.90 -19.37
CA GLN A 7 -16.99 -17.17 -19.93
C GLN A 7 -18.08 -16.19 -19.50
N SER A 8 -17.99 -15.61 -18.29
CA SER A 8 -19.03 -14.71 -17.78
C SER A 8 -19.01 -13.28 -18.36
N LYS A 9 -18.00 -12.91 -19.12
CA LYS A 9 -17.82 -11.53 -19.64
C LYS A 9 -17.65 -11.39 -21.15
N GLY A 10 -18.09 -12.30 -21.99
CA GLY A 10 -18.22 -12.05 -23.44
C GLY A 10 -17.05 -11.33 -24.12
N LEU A 11 -15.79 -11.54 -23.69
CA LEU A 11 -14.62 -10.83 -24.22
C LEU A 11 -14.21 -11.44 -25.58
N ASN A 12 -14.47 -10.72 -26.64
CA ASN A 12 -13.93 -10.97 -27.97
C ASN A 12 -12.41 -10.73 -27.97
N TRP A 13 -11.65 -11.70 -28.43
CA TRP A 13 -10.22 -11.57 -28.69
C TRP A 13 -10.01 -10.77 -29.98
N ASP A 14 -9.34 -9.63 -29.86
CA ASP A 14 -9.00 -8.81 -31.01
C ASP A 14 -7.78 -9.40 -31.76
N VAL A 15 -7.94 -9.64 -33.05
CA VAL A 15 -6.95 -10.27 -33.93
C VAL A 15 -5.70 -9.38 -34.15
N GLY A 16 -5.76 -8.11 -33.75
CA GLY A 16 -4.67 -7.13 -33.85
C GLY A 16 -3.40 -7.44 -33.04
N LEU A 17 -3.47 -8.34 -32.06
CA LEU A 17 -2.35 -8.69 -31.19
C LEU A 17 -1.35 -9.71 -31.80
N LEU A 18 -1.67 -10.31 -32.95
CA LEU A 18 -0.86 -11.36 -33.58
C LEU A 18 0.28 -10.81 -34.47
N SER A 19 0.40 -9.50 -34.63
CA SER A 19 1.40 -8.86 -35.47
C SER A 19 2.56 -8.16 -34.74
N SER A 20 2.68 -8.35 -33.41
CA SER A 20 3.72 -7.68 -32.63
C SER A 20 4.95 -8.59 -32.40
N PRO A 21 6.19 -8.04 -32.34
CA PRO A 21 7.43 -8.80 -32.11
C PRO A 21 7.54 -9.49 -30.74
N ARG A 22 6.50 -9.45 -29.91
CA ARG A 22 6.47 -10.06 -28.56
C ARG A 22 6.02 -11.52 -28.53
N TYR A 23 5.80 -12.12 -29.69
CA TYR A 23 5.27 -13.49 -29.83
C TYR A 23 6.27 -14.58 -29.44
N ASP A 24 7.57 -14.31 -29.57
CA ASP A 24 8.62 -15.29 -29.27
C ASP A 24 8.77 -15.64 -27.78
N ALA A 25 8.33 -14.75 -26.90
CA ALA A 25 8.38 -14.96 -25.44
C ALA A 25 7.31 -15.93 -24.91
N TRP A 26 6.24 -16.20 -25.68
CA TRP A 26 5.12 -17.04 -25.25
C TRP A 26 5.31 -18.53 -25.51
N CYS A 27 6.22 -18.89 -26.40
CA CYS A 27 6.48 -20.29 -26.78
C CYS A 27 7.23 -21.10 -25.70
N GLY A 28 7.79 -20.46 -24.67
CA GLY A 28 8.60 -21.10 -23.63
C GLY A 28 7.85 -21.76 -22.47
N VAL A 29 6.55 -21.48 -22.27
CA VAL A 29 5.87 -21.75 -20.99
C VAL A 29 4.93 -22.97 -21.00
N ALA A 30 4.75 -23.65 -22.13
CA ALA A 30 3.83 -24.80 -22.19
C ALA A 30 4.54 -26.14 -21.95
N HIS A 31 4.34 -26.77 -20.80
CA HIS A 31 4.84 -28.11 -20.45
C HIS A 31 3.91 -29.21 -21.01
N GLY A 32 4.51 -30.30 -21.48
CA GLY A 32 3.83 -31.53 -21.82
C GLY A 32 3.18 -31.58 -23.22
N CYS A 33 1.98 -32.07 -23.35
CA CYS A 33 1.25 -32.34 -24.59
C CYS A 33 1.05 -31.12 -25.51
N THR A 34 1.09 -29.92 -24.97
CA THR A 34 0.94 -28.65 -25.69
C THR A 34 2.20 -28.23 -26.46
N ARG A 35 3.38 -28.71 -26.10
CA ARG A 35 4.66 -28.31 -26.72
C ARG A 35 4.77 -28.73 -28.21
N LYS A 36 4.33 -29.96 -28.54
CA LYS A 36 4.31 -30.44 -29.96
C LYS A 36 3.29 -29.70 -30.82
N LEU A 37 2.18 -29.28 -30.22
CA LEU A 37 1.13 -28.53 -30.91
C LEU A 37 1.54 -27.07 -31.10
N GLY A 38 2.13 -26.44 -30.06
CA GLY A 38 2.64 -25.07 -30.10
C GLY A 38 3.74 -24.86 -31.14
N MET A 39 4.71 -25.78 -31.25
CA MET A 39 5.76 -25.68 -32.29
C MET A 39 5.23 -25.85 -33.71
N LYS A 40 4.21 -26.68 -33.94
CA LYS A 40 3.56 -26.80 -35.26
C LYS A 40 2.78 -25.56 -35.61
N ILE A 41 2.13 -24.88 -34.65
CA ILE A 41 1.40 -23.62 -34.85
C ILE A 41 2.36 -22.46 -35.14
N CYS A 42 3.47 -22.31 -34.39
CA CYS A 42 4.50 -21.31 -34.64
C CYS A 42 5.13 -21.47 -36.03
N GLY A 43 5.51 -22.71 -36.42
CA GLY A 43 6.09 -22.96 -37.73
C GLY A 43 5.13 -22.72 -38.91
N PHE A 44 3.80 -22.83 -38.68
CA PHE A 44 2.79 -22.59 -39.71
C PHE A 44 2.44 -21.09 -39.83
N LEU A 45 2.48 -20.33 -38.77
CA LEU A 45 2.19 -18.88 -38.75
C LEU A 45 3.36 -18.01 -39.23
N GLN A 46 4.56 -18.57 -39.31
CA GLN A 46 5.75 -17.89 -39.87
C GLN A 46 5.80 -17.89 -41.42
N LYS A 47 4.97 -18.70 -42.08
CA LYS A 47 4.82 -18.63 -43.54
C LYS A 47 3.78 -17.56 -43.91
N ASN A 48 4.13 -16.68 -44.87
CA ASN A 48 3.37 -15.52 -45.36
C ASN A 48 1.92 -15.82 -45.77
N ASN A 49 1.02 -16.03 -44.80
CA ASN A 49 -0.41 -16.25 -45.05
C ASN A 49 -1.20 -14.97 -44.85
N SER A 50 -2.24 -14.76 -45.61
CA SER A 50 -3.13 -13.59 -45.51
C SER A 50 -3.85 -13.54 -44.14
N LEU A 51 -4.30 -12.35 -43.76
CA LEU A 51 -5.05 -12.13 -42.48
C LEU A 51 -6.30 -13.03 -42.39
N GLU A 52 -6.98 -13.30 -43.52
CA GLU A 52 -8.15 -14.19 -43.58
C GLU A 52 -7.80 -15.65 -43.33
N GLU A 53 -6.68 -16.11 -43.86
CA GLU A 53 -6.19 -17.48 -43.69
C GLU A 53 -5.74 -17.74 -42.25
N ARG A 54 -5.12 -16.73 -41.62
CA ARG A 54 -4.77 -16.75 -40.19
C ARG A 54 -6.02 -16.81 -39.33
N SER A 55 -7.07 -16.06 -39.66
CA SER A 55 -8.36 -16.06 -38.94
C SER A 55 -9.06 -17.42 -39.05
N ARG A 56 -9.09 -18.05 -40.25
CA ARG A 56 -9.64 -19.40 -40.44
C ARG A 56 -8.87 -20.48 -39.65
N ILE A 57 -7.55 -20.38 -39.64
CA ILE A 57 -6.71 -21.31 -38.88
C ILE A 57 -6.99 -21.18 -37.35
N VAL A 58 -7.07 -19.96 -36.84
CA VAL A 58 -7.39 -19.71 -35.40
C VAL A 58 -8.80 -20.19 -35.08
N SER A 59 -9.80 -20.00 -35.94
CA SER A 59 -11.16 -20.51 -35.72
C SER A 59 -11.22 -22.03 -35.74
N SER A 60 -10.51 -22.68 -36.67
CA SER A 60 -10.41 -24.16 -36.73
C SER A 60 -9.68 -24.72 -35.51
N PHE A 61 -8.69 -24.01 -34.93
CA PHE A 61 -8.03 -24.41 -33.70
C PHE A 61 -8.93 -24.20 -32.47
N LYS A 62 -9.73 -23.13 -32.43
CA LYS A 62 -10.74 -22.93 -31.37
C LYS A 62 -11.78 -24.06 -31.38
N GLU A 63 -12.28 -24.46 -32.53
CA GLU A 63 -13.23 -25.59 -32.67
C GLU A 63 -12.61 -26.93 -32.30
N ARG A 64 -11.34 -27.17 -32.68
CA ARG A 64 -10.62 -28.41 -32.30
C ARG A 64 -10.25 -28.44 -30.82
N ALA A 65 -9.85 -27.30 -30.24
CA ALA A 65 -9.60 -27.18 -28.80
C ALA A 65 -10.88 -27.39 -28.00
N ALA A 66 -12.01 -26.82 -28.45
CA ALA A 66 -13.32 -27.06 -27.85
C ALA A 66 -13.76 -28.54 -27.97
N LYS A 67 -13.56 -29.17 -29.14
CA LYS A 67 -13.84 -30.60 -29.33
C LYS A 67 -12.91 -31.51 -28.51
N ASN A 68 -11.63 -31.17 -28.40
CA ASN A 68 -10.68 -31.93 -27.57
C ASN A 68 -10.93 -31.74 -26.07
N LEU A 69 -11.39 -30.59 -25.64
CA LEU A 69 -11.89 -30.37 -24.27
C LEU A 69 -13.14 -31.20 -23.98
N LEU A 70 -14.05 -31.33 -24.97
CA LEU A 70 -15.24 -32.18 -24.87
C LEU A 70 -14.94 -33.69 -24.99
N SER A 71 -13.81 -34.10 -25.62
CA SER A 71 -13.39 -35.48 -25.80
C SER A 71 -12.39 -35.97 -24.74
N CYS A 72 -11.85 -35.10 -23.87
CA CYS A 72 -11.09 -35.50 -22.69
C CYS A 72 -11.96 -36.05 -21.56
N ASP A 73 -13.29 -36.08 -21.74
CA ASP A 73 -14.23 -36.56 -20.73
C ASP A 73 -14.23 -38.10 -20.51
N ASN A 74 -13.29 -38.85 -21.12
CA ASN A 74 -13.37 -40.31 -21.01
C ASN A 74 -12.11 -41.05 -20.51
N THR A 75 -11.02 -40.38 -20.12
CA THR A 75 -9.86 -41.15 -19.55
C THR A 75 -9.00 -40.39 -18.53
N GLY A 76 -9.46 -39.34 -17.93
CA GLY A 76 -8.77 -38.66 -16.84
C GLY A 76 -9.73 -37.64 -16.22
N GLY A 77 -10.37 -38.04 -15.14
CA GLY A 77 -11.45 -37.26 -14.55
C GLY A 77 -11.02 -35.83 -14.29
N ASP A 78 -11.68 -34.87 -14.93
CA ASP A 78 -11.82 -33.53 -14.37
C ASP A 78 -12.49 -33.73 -13.01
N VAL A 79 -11.71 -33.68 -11.95
CA VAL A 79 -12.20 -33.72 -10.59
C VAL A 79 -12.88 -32.35 -10.36
N HIS A 80 -14.16 -32.29 -10.78
CA HIS A 80 -15.03 -31.24 -10.27
C HIS A 80 -15.24 -31.53 -8.79
N PHE A 81 -14.44 -30.89 -7.95
CA PHE A 81 -14.68 -30.90 -6.51
C PHE A 81 -16.07 -30.33 -6.28
N ARG A 82 -17.08 -31.20 -6.23
CA ARG A 82 -18.41 -30.82 -5.75
C ARG A 82 -18.29 -30.67 -4.25
N ARG A 83 -18.85 -29.57 -3.74
CA ARG A 83 -19.00 -29.35 -2.32
C ARG A 83 -19.82 -30.56 -1.77
N THR A 84 -19.21 -31.32 -0.90
CA THR A 84 -19.88 -32.38 -0.12
C THR A 84 -20.12 -31.82 1.28
N GLU A 85 -21.16 -32.27 1.96
CA GLU A 85 -21.34 -32.01 3.39
C GLU A 85 -20.28 -32.84 4.14
N THR A 86 -19.09 -32.22 4.30
CA THR A 86 -17.99 -32.84 5.03
C THR A 86 -18.11 -32.49 6.50
N ASP A 87 -18.13 -33.48 7.37
CA ASP A 87 -18.08 -33.29 8.82
C ASP A 87 -16.63 -33.00 9.24
N PHE A 88 -16.35 -31.75 9.60
CA PHE A 88 -15.03 -31.32 10.04
C PHE A 88 -14.78 -31.48 11.54
N SER A 89 -15.78 -31.93 12.34
CA SER A 89 -15.67 -32.04 13.79
C SER A 89 -14.63 -33.05 14.26
N ASN A 90 -14.36 -34.05 13.43
CA ASN A 90 -13.40 -35.13 13.68
C ASN A 90 -12.17 -35.09 12.76
N LEU A 91 -12.01 -34.04 11.96
CA LEU A 91 -10.86 -33.82 11.09
C LEU A 91 -9.92 -32.78 11.72
N PHE A 92 -8.63 -32.99 11.58
CA PHE A 92 -7.56 -32.15 12.12
C PHE A 92 -6.54 -31.79 11.04
N ALA A 93 -5.64 -30.87 11.31
CA ALA A 93 -4.61 -30.47 10.35
C ALA A 93 -3.75 -31.65 9.84
N ARG A 94 -3.56 -32.69 10.66
CA ARG A 94 -2.85 -33.94 10.27
C ARG A 94 -3.55 -34.75 9.18
N ASP A 95 -4.85 -34.54 8.96
CA ASP A 95 -5.67 -35.25 7.97
C ASP A 95 -5.68 -34.55 6.61
N LEU A 96 -5.09 -33.34 6.53
CA LEU A 96 -4.90 -32.58 5.30
C LEU A 96 -3.61 -33.00 4.60
N LEU A 97 -3.43 -32.58 3.32
CA LEU A 97 -2.17 -32.76 2.61
C LEU A 97 -1.00 -32.23 3.46
N PRO A 98 0.14 -32.98 3.54
CA PRO A 98 0.52 -34.12 2.68
C PRO A 98 0.09 -35.53 3.20
N ALA A 99 -0.94 -35.64 4.04
CA ALA A 99 -1.45 -36.93 4.46
C ALA A 99 -1.86 -37.80 3.26
N LYS A 100 -1.65 -39.11 3.35
CA LYS A 100 -1.86 -40.09 2.24
C LYS A 100 -3.25 -40.01 1.60
N ASN A 101 -4.28 -39.71 2.39
CA ASN A 101 -5.68 -39.58 1.94
C ASN A 101 -6.18 -38.14 2.16
N GLY A 102 -5.27 -37.17 2.25
CA GLY A 102 -5.58 -35.79 2.63
C GLY A 102 -6.08 -34.89 1.50
N GLU A 103 -6.12 -35.36 0.25
CA GLU A 103 -6.49 -34.52 -0.91
C GLU A 103 -7.95 -34.05 -0.81
N GLU A 104 -8.89 -34.95 -0.63
CA GLU A 104 -10.32 -34.61 -0.54
C GLU A 104 -10.63 -33.72 0.68
N PRO A 105 -10.21 -34.05 1.93
CA PRO A 105 -10.39 -33.14 3.07
C PRO A 105 -9.76 -31.76 2.85
N THR A 106 -8.58 -31.69 2.24
CA THR A 106 -7.91 -30.40 1.93
C THR A 106 -8.74 -29.55 0.99
N MET A 107 -9.26 -30.14 -0.10
CA MET A 107 -10.05 -29.40 -1.08
C MET A 107 -11.37 -28.92 -0.47
N GLN A 108 -12.05 -29.74 0.31
CA GLN A 108 -13.29 -29.34 1.00
C GLN A 108 -13.02 -28.23 2.03
N PHE A 109 -11.97 -28.33 2.84
CA PHE A 109 -11.59 -27.28 3.77
C PHE A 109 -11.28 -25.95 3.07
N LEU A 110 -10.50 -25.98 1.97
CA LEU A 110 -10.19 -24.77 1.20
C LEU A 110 -11.44 -24.15 0.54
N LEU A 111 -12.42 -24.97 0.12
CA LEU A 111 -13.69 -24.47 -0.40
C LEU A 111 -14.51 -23.76 0.68
N GLU A 112 -14.53 -24.27 1.92
CA GLU A 112 -15.15 -23.57 3.06
C GLU A 112 -14.47 -22.23 3.34
N ILE A 113 -13.13 -22.18 3.35
CA ILE A 113 -12.37 -20.92 3.49
C ILE A 113 -12.73 -19.94 2.37
N VAL A 114 -12.80 -20.39 1.11
CA VAL A 114 -13.20 -19.52 -0.01
C VAL A 114 -14.61 -18.98 0.17
N GLU A 115 -15.53 -19.77 0.71
CA GLU A 115 -16.88 -19.29 1.00
C GLU A 115 -16.87 -18.21 2.09
N ILE A 116 -16.15 -18.44 3.19
CA ILE A 116 -15.99 -17.46 4.27
C ILE A 116 -15.46 -16.14 3.69
N LEU A 117 -14.38 -16.20 2.90
CA LEU A 117 -13.74 -15.02 2.29
C LEU A 117 -14.67 -14.30 1.31
N THR A 118 -15.37 -15.01 0.45
CA THR A 118 -16.29 -14.40 -0.53
C THR A 118 -17.52 -13.79 0.12
N ASN A 119 -18.03 -14.38 1.21
CA ASN A 119 -19.08 -13.79 2.03
C ASN A 119 -18.60 -12.51 2.73
N TYR A 120 -17.38 -12.51 3.27
CA TYR A 120 -16.78 -11.29 3.83
C TYR A 120 -16.62 -10.19 2.78
N VAL A 121 -16.11 -10.52 1.57
CA VAL A 121 -16.00 -9.57 0.45
C VAL A 121 -17.36 -8.96 0.12
N ARG A 122 -18.41 -9.80 -0.01
CA ARG A 122 -19.78 -9.32 -0.31
C ARG A 122 -20.28 -8.35 0.76
N LYS A 123 -20.13 -8.71 2.04
CA LYS A 123 -20.50 -7.85 3.18
C LYS A 123 -19.69 -6.55 3.23
N THR A 124 -18.41 -6.59 2.83
CA THR A 124 -17.54 -5.41 2.83
C THR A 124 -18.08 -4.30 1.90
N PHE A 125 -18.68 -4.65 0.77
CA PHE A 125 -19.24 -3.67 -0.17
C PHE A 125 -20.71 -3.33 0.10
N ASP A 126 -21.35 -3.99 1.05
CA ASP A 126 -22.75 -3.76 1.41
C ASP A 126 -22.86 -2.65 2.47
N ARG A 127 -23.42 -1.51 2.09
CA ARG A 127 -23.60 -0.32 2.94
C ARG A 127 -24.59 -0.52 4.09
N SER A 128 -25.39 -1.58 4.09
CA SER A 128 -26.27 -1.95 5.19
C SER A 128 -25.53 -2.65 6.34
N THR A 129 -24.29 -3.11 6.09
CA THR A 129 -23.46 -3.74 7.11
C THR A 129 -22.64 -2.71 7.88
N LYS A 130 -22.20 -3.07 9.08
CA LYS A 130 -21.32 -2.22 9.89
C LYS A 130 -19.90 -2.24 9.34
N VAL A 131 -19.19 -1.11 9.45
CA VAL A 131 -17.74 -0.98 9.24
C VAL A 131 -16.98 -1.71 10.33
N LEU A 132 -17.48 -1.62 11.56
CA LEU A 132 -16.90 -2.21 12.75
C LEU A 132 -18.01 -2.74 13.64
N ASP A 133 -17.84 -3.96 14.13
CA ASP A 133 -18.59 -4.49 15.27
C ASP A 133 -17.71 -4.32 16.51
N PHE A 134 -17.91 -3.21 17.22
CA PHE A 134 -17.01 -2.78 18.29
C PHE A 134 -17.17 -3.62 19.55
N HIS A 135 -16.05 -4.12 20.07
CA HIS A 135 -15.94 -4.80 21.35
C HIS A 135 -14.73 -4.26 22.11
N HIS A 136 -14.82 -4.20 23.42
CA HIS A 136 -13.66 -3.86 24.25
C HIS A 136 -12.66 -5.02 24.27
N PRO A 137 -11.34 -4.73 24.43
CA PRO A 137 -10.30 -5.78 24.43
C PRO A 137 -10.56 -6.93 25.39
N HIS A 138 -11.07 -6.64 26.62
CA HIS A 138 -11.38 -7.68 27.60
C HIS A 138 -12.47 -8.65 27.13
N GLN A 139 -13.49 -8.15 26.40
CA GLN A 139 -14.56 -9.00 25.86
C GLN A 139 -14.03 -10.00 24.82
N LEU A 140 -13.12 -9.55 23.96
CA LEU A 140 -12.48 -10.43 22.96
C LEU A 140 -11.49 -11.40 23.62
N LEU A 141 -10.81 -10.98 24.71
CA LEU A 141 -9.87 -11.84 25.44
C LEU A 141 -10.58 -12.91 26.30
N GLU A 142 -11.74 -12.58 26.86
CA GLU A 142 -12.57 -13.51 27.63
C GLU A 142 -13.26 -14.57 26.75
N GLY A 143 -13.23 -14.37 25.43
CA GLY A 143 -13.89 -15.21 24.45
C GLY A 143 -15.37 -14.87 24.26
N MET A 144 -15.83 -14.93 23.03
CA MET A 144 -17.21 -14.62 22.63
C MET A 144 -17.75 -15.70 21.69
N GLU A 145 -18.92 -16.22 21.98
CA GLU A 145 -19.65 -17.14 21.08
C GLU A 145 -18.82 -18.34 20.57
N GLY A 146 -17.86 -18.83 21.39
CA GLY A 146 -16.95 -19.93 21.02
C GLY A 146 -15.64 -19.49 20.35
N PHE A 147 -15.43 -18.19 20.15
CA PHE A 147 -14.15 -17.63 19.69
C PHE A 147 -13.20 -17.49 20.88
N ASN A 148 -12.06 -18.18 20.83
CA ASN A 148 -11.03 -18.17 21.89
C ASN A 148 -9.66 -17.88 21.28
N LEU A 149 -8.93 -16.92 21.88
CA LEU A 149 -7.59 -16.52 21.44
C LEU A 149 -6.47 -17.30 22.15
N GLU A 150 -6.79 -18.15 23.13
CA GLU A 150 -5.79 -18.96 23.82
C GLU A 150 -5.22 -20.06 22.92
N LEU A 151 -3.91 -20.28 23.01
CA LEU A 151 -3.24 -21.34 22.27
C LEU A 151 -3.19 -22.61 23.14
N SER A 152 -3.92 -23.64 22.73
CA SER A 152 -3.92 -24.95 23.38
C SER A 152 -2.72 -25.79 22.96
N ASP A 153 -2.22 -26.65 23.87
CA ASP A 153 -1.23 -27.70 23.53
C ASP A 153 -1.84 -28.82 22.69
N GLN A 154 -3.15 -28.95 22.69
CA GLN A 154 -3.86 -29.95 21.87
C GLN A 154 -4.40 -29.32 20.58
N PRO A 155 -4.35 -30.06 19.46
CA PRO A 155 -4.89 -29.55 18.20
C PRO A 155 -6.42 -29.43 18.26
N GLU A 156 -6.96 -28.38 17.69
CA GLU A 156 -8.38 -28.21 17.50
C GLU A 156 -8.86 -28.82 16.19
N SER A 157 -10.14 -29.15 16.11
CA SER A 157 -10.76 -29.68 14.90
C SER A 157 -10.80 -28.63 13.79
N LEU A 158 -10.86 -29.08 12.53
CA LEU A 158 -11.01 -28.16 11.40
C LEU A 158 -12.34 -27.38 11.45
N GLU A 159 -13.37 -27.91 12.10
CA GLU A 159 -14.61 -27.17 12.34
C GLU A 159 -14.37 -25.94 13.22
N GLN A 160 -13.63 -26.10 14.35
CA GLN A 160 -13.28 -24.95 15.20
C GLN A 160 -12.42 -23.94 14.46
N ILE A 161 -11.42 -24.39 13.68
CA ILE A 161 -10.60 -23.49 12.85
C ILE A 161 -11.47 -22.68 11.85
N LEU A 162 -12.50 -23.27 11.26
CA LEU A 162 -13.44 -22.57 10.37
C LEU A 162 -14.29 -21.54 11.14
N VAL A 163 -14.68 -21.83 12.39
CA VAL A 163 -15.34 -20.87 13.29
C VAL A 163 -14.42 -19.69 13.56
N ASP A 164 -13.18 -19.97 13.97
CA ASP A 164 -12.19 -18.94 14.28
C ASP A 164 -11.89 -18.02 13.08
N CYS A 165 -11.83 -18.59 11.87
CA CYS A 165 -11.69 -17.81 10.63
C CYS A 165 -12.87 -16.86 10.41
N ARG A 166 -14.11 -17.31 10.64
CA ARG A 166 -15.32 -16.46 10.50
C ARG A 166 -15.32 -15.34 11.53
N ASP A 167 -15.01 -15.66 12.78
CA ASP A 167 -15.09 -14.72 13.90
C ASP A 167 -13.95 -13.72 13.87
N THR A 168 -12.74 -14.12 13.47
CA THR A 168 -11.65 -13.19 13.19
C THR A 168 -12.07 -12.10 12.20
N LEU A 169 -12.75 -12.48 11.11
CA LEU A 169 -13.25 -11.52 10.12
C LEU A 169 -14.48 -10.75 10.61
N LYS A 170 -15.30 -11.33 11.49
CA LYS A 170 -16.49 -10.69 12.08
C LYS A 170 -16.08 -9.54 13.00
N TYR A 171 -15.13 -9.78 13.90
CA TYR A 171 -14.66 -8.80 14.88
C TYR A 171 -13.60 -7.85 14.33
N GLY A 172 -13.06 -8.12 13.15
CA GLY A 172 -12.14 -7.23 12.45
C GLY A 172 -12.83 -6.01 11.83
N VAL A 173 -12.09 -4.90 11.69
CA VAL A 173 -12.56 -3.71 10.98
C VAL A 173 -12.60 -3.99 9.47
N ARG A 174 -13.72 -3.68 8.82
CA ARG A 174 -13.86 -3.78 7.36
C ARG A 174 -13.24 -2.56 6.67
N THR A 175 -11.92 -2.53 6.54
CA THR A 175 -11.17 -1.42 5.95
C THR A 175 -11.52 -1.18 4.47
N GLY A 176 -12.10 -2.17 3.79
CA GLY A 176 -12.62 -2.05 2.44
C GLY A 176 -14.02 -1.45 2.34
N HIS A 177 -14.74 -1.29 3.47
CA HIS A 177 -16.11 -0.78 3.47
C HIS A 177 -16.15 0.66 2.93
N PRO A 178 -17.15 1.05 2.07
CA PRO A 178 -17.22 2.38 1.46
C PRO A 178 -17.24 3.56 2.45
N ARG A 179 -17.65 3.31 3.69
CA ARG A 179 -17.73 4.30 4.78
C ARG A 179 -16.57 4.22 5.79
N PHE A 180 -15.46 3.61 5.40
CA PHE A 180 -14.23 3.59 6.18
C PHE A 180 -13.29 4.70 5.71
N PHE A 181 -13.04 5.71 6.55
CA PHE A 181 -12.30 6.94 6.21
C PHE A 181 -11.18 7.25 7.21
N ASN A 182 -10.75 6.27 7.97
CA ASN A 182 -9.82 6.46 9.10
C ASN A 182 -8.35 6.51 8.67
N GLN A 183 -7.92 5.58 7.81
CA GLN A 183 -6.52 5.36 7.49
C GLN A 183 -6.16 5.80 6.07
N LEU A 184 -4.84 5.98 5.83
CA LEU A 184 -4.31 6.26 4.49
C LEU A 184 -4.36 5.04 3.56
N SER A 185 -4.43 3.82 4.14
CA SER A 185 -4.52 2.55 3.42
C SER A 185 -5.92 1.98 3.59
N THR A 186 -6.75 2.08 2.57
CA THR A 186 -8.16 1.65 2.62
C THR A 186 -8.58 1.04 1.30
N GLY A 187 -9.72 0.37 1.33
CA GLY A 187 -10.28 -0.26 0.15
C GLY A 187 -9.91 -1.73 0.04
N LEU A 188 -10.63 -2.41 -0.82
CA LEU A 188 -10.39 -3.80 -1.17
C LEU A 188 -10.42 -3.91 -2.70
N ASP A 189 -9.25 -4.09 -3.30
CA ASP A 189 -9.12 -4.36 -4.73
C ASP A 189 -9.19 -5.87 -4.99
N ILE A 190 -10.12 -6.29 -5.82
CA ILE A 190 -10.36 -7.72 -6.06
C ILE A 190 -9.20 -8.37 -6.85
N VAL A 191 -8.58 -7.63 -7.77
CA VAL A 191 -7.42 -8.13 -8.52
C VAL A 191 -6.19 -8.20 -7.61
N GLY A 192 -6.01 -7.20 -6.75
CA GLY A 192 -4.96 -7.20 -5.73
C GLY A 192 -5.14 -8.34 -4.72
N LEU A 193 -6.38 -8.59 -4.26
CA LEU A 193 -6.71 -9.72 -3.39
C LEU A 193 -6.37 -11.06 -4.04
N ALA A 194 -6.73 -11.26 -5.31
CA ALA A 194 -6.37 -12.47 -6.05
C ALA A 194 -4.84 -12.63 -6.14
N GLY A 195 -4.11 -11.53 -6.32
CA GLY A 195 -2.64 -11.52 -6.28
C GLY A 195 -2.08 -12.00 -4.95
N GLU A 196 -2.67 -11.59 -3.82
CA GLU A 196 -2.29 -12.05 -2.48
C GLU A 196 -2.54 -13.56 -2.30
N TRP A 197 -3.69 -14.06 -2.72
CA TRP A 197 -3.98 -15.51 -2.64
C TRP A 197 -2.94 -16.32 -3.41
N LEU A 198 -2.61 -15.88 -4.62
CA LEU A 198 -1.60 -16.54 -5.45
C LEU A 198 -0.20 -16.44 -4.82
N THR A 199 0.16 -15.30 -4.25
CA THR A 199 1.44 -15.09 -3.55
C THR A 199 1.57 -16.04 -2.36
N SER A 200 0.53 -16.14 -1.52
CA SER A 200 0.53 -17.04 -0.37
C SER A 200 0.61 -18.50 -0.78
N THR A 201 -0.06 -18.88 -1.89
CA THR A 201 0.00 -20.24 -2.43
C THR A 201 1.38 -20.58 -2.99
N ALA A 202 2.05 -19.62 -3.67
CA ALA A 202 3.39 -19.81 -4.20
C ALA A 202 4.45 -19.93 -3.10
N ASN A 203 4.25 -19.26 -1.95
CA ASN A 203 5.09 -19.30 -0.76
C ASN A 203 6.60 -19.20 -1.05
N THR A 204 6.99 -18.23 -1.87
CA THR A 204 8.39 -18.05 -2.30
C THR A 204 9.06 -16.84 -1.63
N ASN A 205 10.40 -16.81 -1.68
CA ASN A 205 11.22 -15.75 -1.11
C ASN A 205 11.99 -15.02 -2.21
N MET A 206 11.84 -13.70 -2.30
CA MET A 206 12.43 -12.86 -3.35
C MET A 206 13.90 -12.48 -3.12
N PHE A 207 14.70 -13.28 -2.42
CA PHE A 207 16.10 -12.92 -2.16
C PHE A 207 17.04 -13.25 -3.34
N THR A 208 16.74 -14.30 -4.14
CA THR A 208 17.49 -14.64 -5.35
C THR A 208 16.56 -14.90 -6.54
N TYR A 209 17.12 -14.77 -7.74
CA TYR A 209 16.41 -15.07 -8.98
C TYR A 209 16.05 -16.55 -9.10
N GLU A 210 16.92 -17.47 -8.67
CA GLU A 210 16.66 -18.92 -8.77
C GLU A 210 15.43 -19.38 -7.96
N ILE A 211 15.13 -18.68 -6.86
CA ILE A 211 13.98 -19.01 -6.00
C ILE A 211 12.70 -18.31 -6.45
N ALA A 212 12.82 -17.07 -6.94
CA ALA A 212 11.68 -16.26 -7.33
C ALA A 212 11.85 -15.62 -8.73
N PRO A 213 12.12 -16.38 -9.80
CA PRO A 213 12.59 -15.83 -11.07
C PRO A 213 11.63 -14.81 -11.68
N VAL A 214 10.34 -15.15 -11.80
CA VAL A 214 9.34 -14.27 -12.42
C VAL A 214 9.06 -13.03 -11.56
N PHE A 215 9.01 -13.20 -10.25
CA PHE A 215 8.70 -12.12 -9.31
C PHE A 215 9.85 -11.09 -9.24
N VAL A 216 11.11 -11.53 -9.31
CA VAL A 216 12.28 -10.64 -9.39
C VAL A 216 12.22 -9.78 -10.66
N LEU A 217 11.86 -10.36 -11.80
CA LEU A 217 11.71 -9.61 -13.06
C LEU A 217 10.54 -8.63 -12.99
N MET A 218 9.41 -9.03 -12.41
CA MET A 218 8.26 -8.12 -12.18
C MET A 218 8.67 -6.92 -11.31
N GLU A 219 9.45 -7.15 -10.25
CA GLU A 219 9.95 -6.09 -9.38
C GLU A 219 10.80 -5.10 -10.18
N GLN A 220 11.79 -5.57 -10.93
CA GLN A 220 12.67 -4.70 -11.70
C GLN A 220 11.93 -3.86 -12.73
N LEU A 221 11.01 -4.47 -13.49
CA LEU A 221 10.23 -3.77 -14.51
C LEU A 221 9.28 -2.74 -13.90
N THR A 222 8.65 -3.07 -12.78
CA THR A 222 7.72 -2.16 -12.11
C THR A 222 8.46 -0.99 -11.46
N LEU A 223 9.58 -1.25 -10.78
CA LEU A 223 10.43 -0.19 -10.22
C LEU A 223 10.98 0.72 -11.32
N LYS A 224 11.39 0.18 -12.47
CA LYS A 224 11.78 0.98 -13.64
C LYS A 224 10.62 1.89 -14.07
N LYS A 225 9.41 1.34 -14.19
CA LYS A 225 8.21 2.12 -14.56
C LYS A 225 7.89 3.23 -13.56
N MET A 226 8.05 2.97 -12.26
CA MET A 226 7.87 3.99 -11.21
C MET A 226 8.91 5.12 -11.34
N ARG A 227 10.17 4.80 -11.63
CA ARG A 227 11.23 5.79 -11.87
C ARG A 227 11.00 6.64 -13.11
N GLU A 228 10.49 6.04 -14.20
CA GLU A 228 10.05 6.78 -15.40
C GLU A 228 8.94 7.80 -15.06
N ILE A 229 7.99 7.42 -14.21
CA ILE A 229 6.89 8.29 -13.78
C ILE A 229 7.38 9.44 -12.90
N ILE A 230 8.39 9.21 -12.04
CA ILE A 230 9.08 10.28 -11.29
C ILE A 230 9.72 11.29 -12.26
N GLY A 231 10.17 10.84 -13.42
CA GLY A 231 10.84 11.68 -14.42
C GLY A 231 12.36 11.49 -14.46
N TRP A 232 12.88 10.39 -13.88
CA TRP A 232 14.29 10.04 -14.04
C TRP A 232 14.53 9.47 -15.45
N PRO A 233 15.58 9.95 -16.18
CA PRO A 233 15.81 9.59 -17.57
C PRO A 233 15.83 8.07 -17.78
N ASP A 234 15.07 7.59 -18.75
CA ASP A 234 14.94 6.16 -19.12
C ASP A 234 14.57 5.21 -17.97
N GLY A 235 14.09 5.77 -16.84
CA GLY A 235 13.83 5.03 -15.60
C GLY A 235 15.13 4.47 -14.97
N GLU A 236 16.28 5.07 -15.29
CA GLU A 236 17.56 4.70 -14.69
C GLU A 236 17.55 4.93 -13.18
N GLY A 237 18.39 4.19 -12.48
CA GLY A 237 18.47 4.21 -11.02
C GLY A 237 18.35 2.83 -10.40
N ASP A 238 18.06 2.80 -9.13
CA ASP A 238 17.91 1.59 -8.31
C ASP A 238 16.58 1.62 -7.54
N GLY A 239 16.28 0.57 -6.81
CA GLY A 239 15.13 0.50 -5.95
C GLY A 239 14.85 -0.91 -5.44
N ILE A 240 13.99 -0.99 -4.44
CA ILE A 240 13.52 -2.25 -3.86
C ILE A 240 12.16 -2.05 -3.20
N PHE A 241 11.31 -3.07 -3.19
CA PHE A 241 10.15 -3.12 -2.32
C PHE A 241 10.55 -3.48 -0.90
N SER A 242 9.99 -2.79 0.07
CA SER A 242 10.31 -2.89 1.50
C SER A 242 9.04 -3.09 2.34
N PRO A 243 9.17 -3.55 3.59
CA PRO A 243 8.03 -3.78 4.48
C PRO A 243 7.45 -2.48 5.06
N GLY A 244 7.04 -1.55 4.18
CA GLY A 244 6.38 -0.30 4.54
C GLY A 244 7.25 0.94 4.50
N GLY A 245 6.60 2.13 4.38
CA GLY A 245 7.27 3.41 4.17
C GLY A 245 8.26 3.82 5.26
N ALA A 246 8.06 3.37 6.50
CA ALA A 246 9.03 3.65 7.58
C ALA A 246 10.39 2.99 7.30
N ILE A 247 10.39 1.78 6.76
CA ILE A 247 11.61 1.08 6.36
C ILE A 247 12.17 1.68 5.08
N SER A 248 11.32 2.06 4.10
CA SER A 248 11.78 2.80 2.90
C SER A 248 12.52 4.10 3.28
N ASN A 249 12.00 4.87 4.22
CA ASN A 249 12.65 6.08 4.73
C ASN A 249 13.96 5.77 5.47
N MET A 250 14.01 4.67 6.21
CA MET A 250 15.25 4.22 6.87
C MET A 250 16.32 3.83 5.85
N TYR A 251 15.95 3.13 4.77
CA TYR A 251 16.85 2.85 3.63
C TYR A 251 17.43 4.15 3.05
N SER A 252 16.61 5.18 2.85
CA SER A 252 17.08 6.46 2.29
C SER A 252 18.14 7.12 3.15
N VAL A 253 17.91 7.19 4.46
CA VAL A 253 18.89 7.75 5.42
C VAL A 253 20.17 6.94 5.44
N MET A 254 20.07 5.61 5.42
CA MET A 254 21.20 4.69 5.43
C MET A 254 22.05 4.81 4.15
N ILE A 255 21.40 4.89 3.00
CA ILE A 255 22.04 5.05 1.69
C ILE A 255 22.72 6.42 1.58
N ALA A 256 22.07 7.48 2.04
CA ALA A 256 22.65 8.82 2.09
C ALA A 256 23.93 8.84 2.92
N ARG A 257 23.89 8.23 4.11
CA ARG A 257 25.06 8.07 4.97
C ARG A 257 26.19 7.31 4.25
N TYR A 258 25.87 6.19 3.62
CA TYR A 258 26.85 5.40 2.88
C TYR A 258 27.45 6.18 1.70
N LYS A 259 26.63 6.96 0.97
CA LYS A 259 27.11 7.78 -0.16
C LYS A 259 28.17 8.80 0.27
N PHE A 260 27.97 9.47 1.39
CA PHE A 260 28.87 10.53 1.87
C PHE A 260 30.01 9.98 2.76
N PHE A 261 29.77 8.91 3.49
CA PHE A 261 30.68 8.35 4.49
C PHE A 261 30.69 6.81 4.42
N PRO A 262 31.22 6.20 3.35
CA PRO A 262 31.16 4.76 3.14
C PRO A 262 31.89 3.96 4.23
N GLU A 263 32.90 4.55 4.88
CA GLU A 263 33.62 3.89 5.97
C GLU A 263 32.73 3.58 7.17
N VAL A 264 31.62 4.25 7.35
CA VAL A 264 30.66 3.95 8.43
C VAL A 264 30.14 2.51 8.34
N LYS A 265 30.06 1.94 7.12
CA LYS A 265 29.69 0.53 6.94
C LYS A 265 30.59 -0.45 7.71
N THR A 266 31.87 -0.16 7.79
CA THR A 266 32.89 -1.06 8.40
C THR A 266 33.40 -0.58 9.74
N LYS A 267 33.47 0.73 9.97
CA LYS A 267 34.06 1.33 11.15
C LYS A 267 33.04 1.91 12.13
N GLY A 268 31.76 1.90 11.77
CA GLY A 268 30.68 2.49 12.59
C GLY A 268 30.63 4.02 12.51
N MET A 269 29.70 4.62 13.27
CA MET A 269 29.42 6.07 13.25
C MET A 269 30.61 6.93 13.73
N THR A 270 31.55 6.38 14.46
CA THR A 270 32.78 7.06 14.89
C THR A 270 33.73 7.43 13.74
N ALA A 271 33.54 6.83 12.55
CA ALA A 271 34.28 7.18 11.34
C ALA A 271 33.73 8.43 10.62
N ALA A 272 32.59 8.94 11.04
CA ALA A 272 31.97 10.14 10.46
C ALA A 272 31.99 11.31 11.44
N PRO A 273 32.02 12.57 10.96
CA PRO A 273 31.79 13.73 11.79
C PRO A 273 30.36 13.74 12.34
N ARG A 274 30.02 14.74 13.16
CA ARG A 274 28.65 14.90 13.63
C ARG A 274 27.73 15.27 12.47
N LEU A 275 26.96 14.28 12.01
CA LEU A 275 26.02 14.40 10.89
C LEU A 275 24.67 14.86 11.39
N VAL A 276 24.03 15.80 10.68
CA VAL A 276 22.68 16.26 10.98
C VAL A 276 21.72 16.06 9.82
N LEU A 277 20.48 15.75 10.17
CA LEU A 277 19.37 15.52 9.26
C LEU A 277 18.29 16.58 9.50
N PHE A 278 17.49 16.86 8.48
CA PHE A 278 16.43 17.86 8.53
C PHE A 278 15.10 17.25 8.12
N THR A 279 14.03 17.62 8.84
CA THR A 279 12.66 17.23 8.51
C THR A 279 11.68 18.24 9.09
N SER A 280 10.43 18.28 8.59
CA SER A 280 9.44 19.25 9.06
C SER A 280 8.97 19.00 10.50
N GLU A 281 8.84 20.10 11.26
CA GLU A 281 8.20 20.15 12.57
C GLU A 281 6.81 20.76 12.45
N HIS A 282 5.88 20.33 13.28
CA HIS A 282 4.69 21.11 13.56
C HIS A 282 4.86 21.87 14.88
N VAL A 283 4.62 23.19 14.81
CA VAL A 283 4.76 24.10 15.96
C VAL A 283 3.90 23.62 17.12
N SER A 284 4.44 22.86 18.03
CA SER A 284 4.15 22.67 19.45
C SER A 284 4.44 21.26 19.98
N LEU A 285 5.12 21.19 21.11
CA LEU A 285 5.27 20.03 21.98
C LEU A 285 5.74 18.71 21.30
N ASN A 286 6.92 18.75 20.63
CA ASN A 286 7.61 17.53 20.16
C ASN A 286 6.88 16.65 19.13
N THR A 287 5.87 17.14 18.42
CA THR A 287 5.20 16.40 17.35
C THR A 287 5.78 16.75 15.98
N VAL A 288 6.21 15.76 15.24
CA VAL A 288 6.80 15.88 13.91
C VAL A 288 5.67 15.95 12.87
N SER A 289 5.66 16.96 11.98
CA SER A 289 4.70 17.06 10.88
C SER A 289 4.98 16.02 9.79
N SER A 290 6.26 15.75 9.54
CA SER A 290 6.69 14.59 8.75
C SER A 290 6.41 13.29 9.52
N HIS A 291 6.44 12.18 8.80
CA HIS A 291 6.21 10.88 9.43
C HIS A 291 7.31 10.58 10.48
N TYR A 292 6.93 10.07 11.65
CA TYR A 292 7.84 9.73 12.77
C TYR A 292 8.99 8.78 12.40
N SER A 293 8.92 8.14 11.22
CA SER A 293 9.94 7.22 10.71
C SER A 293 11.32 7.85 10.56
N ILE A 294 11.42 9.14 10.22
CA ILE A 294 12.72 9.82 10.11
C ILE A 294 13.38 9.94 11.50
N LYS A 295 12.59 10.25 12.54
CA LYS A 295 13.07 10.27 13.93
C LYS A 295 13.51 8.87 14.38
N LYS A 296 12.74 7.84 14.02
CA LYS A 296 13.13 6.44 14.26
C LYS A 296 14.40 6.05 13.52
N ALA A 297 14.52 6.44 12.24
CA ALA A 297 15.72 6.18 11.45
C ALA A 297 16.96 6.86 12.07
N SER A 298 16.82 8.12 12.50
CA SER A 298 17.91 8.83 13.19
C SER A 298 18.39 8.10 14.43
N ALA A 299 17.47 7.60 15.27
CA ALA A 299 17.80 6.83 16.45
C ALA A 299 18.41 5.46 16.09
N ALA A 300 17.74 4.67 15.24
CA ALA A 300 18.12 3.31 14.93
C ALA A 300 19.46 3.20 14.18
N LEU A 301 19.77 4.18 13.34
CA LEU A 301 21.02 4.22 12.56
C LEU A 301 22.18 4.89 13.29
N GLY A 302 22.02 5.28 14.55
CA GLY A 302 23.08 5.79 15.40
C GLY A 302 23.41 7.28 15.25
N PHE A 303 22.57 8.05 14.52
CA PHE A 303 22.74 9.51 14.48
C PHE A 303 22.38 10.16 15.83
N GLY A 304 21.35 9.63 16.51
CA GLY A 304 20.72 10.24 17.67
C GLY A 304 19.64 11.26 17.30
N THR A 305 18.57 11.31 18.08
CA THR A 305 17.40 12.16 17.80
C THR A 305 17.70 13.66 17.91
N GLU A 306 18.71 14.05 18.68
CA GLU A 306 19.18 15.45 18.80
C GLU A 306 19.87 15.96 17.53
N ASN A 307 20.31 15.07 16.66
CA ASN A 307 20.91 15.40 15.36
C ASN A 307 19.87 15.43 14.22
N LEU A 308 18.60 15.26 14.55
CA LEU A 308 17.49 15.53 13.66
C LEU A 308 16.96 16.95 13.93
N ILE A 309 17.29 17.89 13.03
CA ILE A 309 16.89 19.29 13.13
C ILE A 309 15.50 19.45 12.52
N LEU A 310 14.57 19.98 13.33
CA LEU A 310 13.18 20.17 12.93
C LEU A 310 13.01 21.52 12.23
N LEU A 311 12.30 21.53 11.10
CA LEU A 311 12.07 22.70 10.26
C LEU A 311 10.68 23.27 10.50
N ASN A 312 10.58 24.59 10.62
CA ASN A 312 9.31 25.28 10.73
C ASN A 312 8.45 25.09 9.48
N THR A 313 7.13 25.06 9.69
CA THR A 313 6.15 24.95 8.62
C THR A 313 5.23 26.17 8.57
N ASP A 314 4.65 26.41 7.40
CA ASP A 314 3.61 27.41 7.23
C ASP A 314 2.27 26.97 7.86
N LYS A 315 1.25 27.82 7.81
CA LYS A 315 -0.09 27.53 8.37
C LYS A 315 -0.76 26.31 7.75
N ARG A 316 -0.31 25.88 6.56
CA ARG A 316 -0.82 24.72 5.85
C ARG A 316 0.06 23.45 5.99
N GLY A 317 1.10 23.53 6.84
CA GLY A 317 1.96 22.39 7.19
C GLY A 317 3.08 22.11 6.18
N ARG A 318 3.45 23.07 5.32
CA ARG A 318 4.55 22.96 4.36
C ARG A 318 5.83 23.54 4.95
N VAL A 319 6.96 22.89 4.72
CA VAL A 319 8.29 23.42 5.11
C VAL A 319 8.50 24.82 4.56
N ILE A 320 9.11 25.69 5.37
CA ILE A 320 9.56 27.03 4.99
C ILE A 320 11.02 26.92 4.51
N PRO A 321 11.32 27.08 3.20
CA PRO A 321 12.68 26.90 2.68
C PRO A 321 13.73 27.83 3.31
N ALA A 322 13.35 29.05 3.62
CA ALA A 322 14.24 29.99 4.29
C ALA A 322 14.66 29.51 5.69
N ASP A 323 13.79 28.81 6.42
CA ASP A 323 14.12 28.22 7.72
C ASP A 323 15.09 27.05 7.56
N LEU A 324 14.91 26.22 6.52
CA LEU A 324 15.87 25.16 6.17
C LEU A 324 17.27 25.76 5.93
N GLU A 325 17.37 26.76 5.09
CA GLU A 325 18.66 27.38 4.77
C GLU A 325 19.33 27.99 5.99
N ALA A 326 18.57 28.73 6.82
CA ALA A 326 19.07 29.29 8.06
C ALA A 326 19.63 28.22 9.01
N LYS A 327 18.90 27.12 9.21
CA LYS A 327 19.32 26.00 10.07
C LYS A 327 20.50 25.22 9.50
N VAL A 328 20.63 25.11 8.19
CA VAL A 328 21.83 24.56 7.54
C VAL A 328 23.05 25.42 7.83
N ILE A 329 22.95 26.73 7.69
CA ILE A 329 24.04 27.65 8.00
C ILE A 329 24.43 27.57 9.48
N GLU A 330 23.45 27.57 10.39
CA GLU A 330 23.67 27.44 11.83
C GLU A 330 24.38 26.10 12.17
N ALA A 331 23.94 24.99 11.59
CA ALA A 331 24.57 23.69 11.80
C ALA A 331 26.05 23.68 11.35
N LYS A 332 26.35 24.29 10.21
CA LYS A 332 27.73 24.43 9.70
C LYS A 332 28.59 25.32 10.60
N GLN A 333 28.04 26.42 11.14
CA GLN A 333 28.74 27.26 12.09
C GLN A 333 29.08 26.54 13.39
N LYS A 334 28.24 25.56 13.81
CA LYS A 334 28.52 24.69 14.95
C LYS A 334 29.50 23.55 14.64
N GLY A 335 30.03 23.49 13.43
CA GLY A 335 30.93 22.42 12.98
C GLY A 335 30.23 21.08 12.69
N TYR A 336 28.91 21.08 12.55
CA TYR A 336 28.14 19.90 12.15
C TYR A 336 28.10 19.76 10.63
N VAL A 337 27.86 18.56 10.13
CA VAL A 337 27.77 18.30 8.70
C VAL A 337 26.30 18.05 8.33
N PRO A 338 25.64 19.02 7.67
CA PRO A 338 24.33 18.82 7.05
C PRO A 338 24.42 17.74 5.97
N MET A 339 23.64 16.66 6.11
CA MET A 339 23.76 15.51 5.22
C MET A 339 22.46 15.20 4.47
N PHE A 340 21.31 15.30 5.11
CA PHE A 340 20.06 14.74 4.60
C PHE A 340 18.88 15.67 4.89
N VAL A 341 18.03 15.87 3.88
CA VAL A 341 16.76 16.59 4.01
C VAL A 341 15.63 15.68 3.60
N ASN A 342 14.63 15.54 4.47
CA ASN A 342 13.37 14.88 4.15
C ASN A 342 12.32 15.94 3.79
N ALA A 343 11.97 16.02 2.52
CA ALA A 343 10.79 16.75 2.04
C ALA A 343 9.61 15.78 1.95
N THR A 344 8.43 16.20 2.43
CA THR A 344 7.24 15.35 2.45
C THR A 344 6.27 15.77 1.36
N ALA A 345 5.91 14.82 0.50
CA ALA A 345 4.85 14.96 -0.49
C ALA A 345 3.59 14.24 0.03
N GLY A 346 2.69 14.99 0.65
CA GLY A 346 1.50 14.48 1.32
C GLY A 346 1.78 14.09 2.78
N THR A 347 1.74 15.05 3.70
CA THR A 347 1.89 14.77 5.14
C THR A 347 0.72 13.93 5.67
N THR A 348 0.98 13.12 6.68
CA THR A 348 -0.01 12.16 7.21
C THR A 348 -1.28 12.83 7.73
N VAL A 349 -1.15 14.03 8.32
CA VAL A 349 -2.28 14.74 8.94
C VAL A 349 -2.98 15.64 7.94
N TYR A 350 -2.27 16.62 7.39
CA TYR A 350 -2.87 17.65 6.53
C TYR A 350 -2.83 17.32 5.03
N GLY A 351 -2.09 16.27 4.64
CA GLY A 351 -1.86 16.01 3.22
C GLY A 351 -1.04 17.11 2.54
N ALA A 352 -0.21 17.83 3.29
CA ALA A 352 0.56 18.97 2.78
C ALA A 352 1.71 18.51 1.87
N PHE A 353 2.03 19.33 0.87
CA PHE A 353 3.14 19.09 -0.05
C PHE A 353 4.20 20.17 0.17
N ASP A 354 5.40 19.74 0.56
CA ASP A 354 6.54 20.63 0.71
C ASP A 354 6.99 21.23 -0.64
N PRO A 355 7.58 22.44 -0.67
CA PRO A 355 8.08 23.08 -1.89
C PRO A 355 9.39 22.42 -2.34
N ILE A 356 9.27 21.27 -3.06
CA ILE A 356 10.39 20.38 -3.38
C ILE A 356 11.47 21.09 -4.20
N ASN A 357 11.10 21.95 -5.17
CA ASN A 357 12.08 22.66 -5.99
C ASN A 357 12.98 23.59 -5.17
N GLU A 358 12.39 24.39 -4.29
CA GLU A 358 13.12 25.34 -3.44
C GLU A 358 14.01 24.59 -2.43
N ILE A 359 13.52 23.46 -1.92
CA ILE A 359 14.32 22.58 -1.04
C ILE A 359 15.46 21.96 -1.84
N ALA A 360 15.24 21.54 -3.08
CA ALA A 360 16.26 20.98 -3.96
C ALA A 360 17.38 21.97 -4.25
N ASP A 361 17.04 23.26 -4.49
CA ASP A 361 18.03 24.33 -4.69
C ASP A 361 18.99 24.46 -3.49
N ILE A 362 18.43 24.38 -2.27
CA ILE A 362 19.22 24.42 -1.04
C ILE A 362 20.07 23.15 -0.90
N CYS A 363 19.50 21.98 -1.18
CA CYS A 363 20.24 20.70 -1.12
C CYS A 363 21.42 20.67 -2.10
N GLU A 364 21.24 21.16 -3.33
CA GLU A 364 22.30 21.27 -4.34
C GLU A 364 23.38 22.26 -3.88
N LYS A 365 22.98 23.45 -3.40
CA LYS A 365 23.89 24.49 -2.89
C LYS A 365 24.80 24.01 -1.77
N TYR A 366 24.28 23.18 -0.87
CA TYR A 366 25.02 22.71 0.32
C TYR A 366 25.49 21.26 0.24
N ASN A 367 25.32 20.60 -0.94
CA ASN A 367 25.69 19.21 -1.19
C ASN A 367 25.06 18.25 -0.17
N MET A 368 23.73 18.32 -0.02
CA MET A 368 22.94 17.47 0.86
C MET A 368 22.11 16.47 0.05
N TRP A 369 21.81 15.32 0.64
CA TRP A 369 20.89 14.34 0.09
C TRP A 369 19.45 14.81 0.22
N LEU A 370 18.76 14.95 -0.90
CA LEU A 370 17.32 15.21 -0.91
C LEU A 370 16.55 13.87 -0.99
N HIS A 371 15.79 13.59 0.03
CA HIS A 371 14.78 12.52 0.04
C HIS A 371 13.38 13.10 -0.03
N VAL A 372 12.55 12.55 -0.90
CA VAL A 372 11.13 12.88 -0.94
C VAL A 372 10.32 11.72 -0.36
N ASP A 373 9.75 11.96 0.83
CA ASP A 373 8.75 11.04 1.39
C ASP A 373 7.41 11.25 0.67
N GLY A 374 7.23 10.53 -0.43
CA GLY A 374 6.01 10.43 -1.20
C GLY A 374 5.16 9.22 -0.81
N ALA A 375 5.33 8.69 0.39
CA ALA A 375 4.58 7.51 0.85
C ALA A 375 3.08 7.66 0.66
N TRP A 376 2.54 8.85 0.90
CA TRP A 376 1.14 9.17 0.68
C TRP A 376 0.90 9.86 -0.67
N GLY A 377 1.55 10.97 -0.92
CA GLY A 377 1.30 11.80 -2.10
C GLY A 377 1.94 11.28 -3.39
N GLY A 378 2.87 10.31 -3.32
CA GLY A 378 3.50 9.72 -4.50
C GLY A 378 2.50 9.13 -5.49
N GLY A 379 1.35 8.65 -5.00
CA GLY A 379 0.27 8.18 -5.87
C GLY A 379 -0.22 9.25 -6.86
N LEU A 380 -0.17 10.54 -6.50
CA LEU A 380 -0.60 11.63 -7.39
C LEU A 380 0.26 11.77 -8.65
N LEU A 381 1.45 11.18 -8.68
CA LEU A 381 2.26 11.10 -9.90
C LEU A 381 1.56 10.35 -11.04
N MET A 382 0.61 9.48 -10.71
CA MET A 382 -0.21 8.76 -11.70
C MET A 382 -1.26 9.66 -12.37
N SER A 383 -1.62 10.81 -11.76
CA SER A 383 -2.64 11.73 -12.26
C SER A 383 -2.01 12.88 -13.05
N ARG A 384 -2.40 13.03 -14.31
CA ARG A 384 -2.00 14.20 -15.14
C ARG A 384 -2.51 15.52 -14.55
N LYS A 385 -3.67 15.48 -13.89
CA LYS A 385 -4.32 16.65 -13.26
C LYS A 385 -3.58 17.10 -12.00
N HIS A 386 -3.07 16.18 -11.20
CA HIS A 386 -2.59 16.48 -9.85
C HIS A 386 -1.08 16.28 -9.62
N ARG A 387 -0.36 15.66 -10.57
CA ARG A 387 1.10 15.43 -10.45
C ARG A 387 1.94 16.69 -10.23
N HIS A 388 1.44 17.86 -10.65
CA HIS A 388 2.12 19.14 -10.48
C HIS A 388 2.41 19.46 -9.00
N LYS A 389 1.67 18.87 -8.05
CA LYS A 389 1.90 19.02 -6.60
C LYS A 389 3.24 18.43 -6.14
N LEU A 390 3.85 17.57 -6.96
CA LEU A 390 5.17 16.98 -6.71
C LEU A 390 6.25 17.53 -7.66
N ASN A 391 6.05 18.72 -8.24
CA ASN A 391 7.07 19.35 -9.10
C ASN A 391 8.40 19.47 -8.35
N GLY A 392 9.48 19.01 -8.97
CA GLY A 392 10.81 18.94 -8.37
C GLY A 392 11.17 17.55 -7.82
N VAL A 393 10.25 16.60 -7.80
CA VAL A 393 10.52 15.22 -7.31
C VAL A 393 11.60 14.52 -8.14
N GLU A 394 11.72 14.85 -9.42
CA GLU A 394 12.75 14.34 -10.32
C GLU A 394 14.19 14.75 -9.92
N ARG A 395 14.31 15.79 -9.09
CA ARG A 395 15.59 16.26 -8.54
C ARG A 395 16.03 15.50 -7.29
N ALA A 396 15.11 14.70 -6.68
CA ALA A 396 15.41 13.94 -5.49
C ALA A 396 16.48 12.86 -5.73
N ASN A 397 17.31 12.60 -4.72
CA ASN A 397 18.26 11.51 -4.71
C ASN A 397 17.55 10.17 -4.38
N SER A 398 16.49 10.21 -3.60
CA SER A 398 15.64 9.06 -3.30
C SER A 398 14.20 9.46 -3.06
N VAL A 399 13.28 8.53 -3.33
CA VAL A 399 11.85 8.71 -3.14
C VAL A 399 11.27 7.48 -2.46
N THR A 400 10.47 7.68 -1.42
CA THR A 400 9.58 6.65 -0.88
C THR A 400 8.21 6.78 -1.54
N TRP A 401 7.67 5.67 -2.06
CA TRP A 401 6.33 5.63 -2.66
C TRP A 401 5.60 4.38 -2.22
N ASN A 402 4.40 4.55 -1.61
CA ASN A 402 3.61 3.44 -1.09
C ASN A 402 2.36 3.19 -1.95
N PRO A 403 2.39 2.26 -2.92
CA PRO A 403 1.20 1.88 -3.68
C PRO A 403 0.05 1.37 -2.80
N HIS A 404 0.33 0.83 -1.62
CA HIS A 404 -0.70 0.37 -0.68
C HIS A 404 -1.48 1.51 0.03
N LYS A 405 -1.14 2.79 -0.25
CA LYS A 405 -1.90 3.94 0.23
C LYS A 405 -2.82 4.45 -0.88
N MET A 406 -2.49 5.57 -1.52
CA MET A 406 -3.37 6.23 -2.48
C MET A 406 -3.73 5.39 -3.71
N MET A 407 -2.91 4.43 -4.11
CA MET A 407 -3.19 3.57 -5.26
C MET A 407 -4.05 2.35 -4.92
N GLY A 408 -4.41 2.14 -3.65
CA GLY A 408 -5.32 1.08 -3.20
C GLY A 408 -4.79 -0.35 -3.36
N VAL A 409 -3.47 -0.53 -3.47
CA VAL A 409 -2.86 -1.87 -3.46
C VAL A 409 -2.99 -2.47 -2.06
N PRO A 410 -3.35 -3.75 -1.90
CA PRO A 410 -3.41 -4.38 -0.57
C PRO A 410 -2.10 -4.26 0.21
N LEU A 411 -2.20 -4.04 1.53
CA LEU A 411 -1.06 -4.00 2.44
C LEU A 411 -0.31 -5.34 2.43
N GLN A 412 1.02 -5.30 2.40
CA GLN A 412 1.85 -4.11 2.26
C GLN A 412 2.41 -4.00 0.83
N CYS A 413 2.71 -2.79 0.37
CA CYS A 413 3.42 -2.55 -0.88
C CYS A 413 4.06 -1.15 -0.80
N SER A 414 5.35 -1.09 -0.55
CA SER A 414 6.12 0.14 -0.36
C SER A 414 7.43 0.04 -1.13
N ALA A 415 7.79 1.06 -1.89
CA ALA A 415 9.03 1.12 -2.63
C ALA A 415 9.94 2.23 -2.11
N VAL A 416 11.22 1.96 -1.99
CA VAL A 416 12.28 2.97 -1.99
C VAL A 416 12.93 2.99 -3.36
N LEU A 417 12.95 4.17 -3.98
CA LEU A 417 13.52 4.43 -5.28
C LEU A 417 14.75 5.32 -5.11
N VAL A 418 15.83 5.01 -5.77
CA VAL A 418 17.13 5.68 -5.63
C VAL A 418 17.62 6.09 -7.01
N ARG A 419 17.99 7.37 -7.17
CA ARG A 419 18.40 7.90 -8.47
C ARG A 419 19.74 7.34 -8.94
N GLU A 420 20.66 7.10 -8.03
CA GLU A 420 21.99 6.55 -8.35
C GLU A 420 21.99 5.02 -8.24
N ARG A 421 22.38 4.36 -9.33
CA ARG A 421 22.45 2.90 -9.43
C ARG A 421 23.56 2.32 -8.55
N GLY A 422 23.30 1.15 -7.95
CA GLY A 422 24.28 0.38 -7.19
C GLY A 422 24.47 0.80 -5.73
N LEU A 423 23.87 1.91 -5.29
CA LEU A 423 24.00 2.36 -3.90
C LEU A 423 23.32 1.41 -2.91
N LEU A 424 22.19 0.80 -3.28
CA LEU A 424 21.53 -0.21 -2.43
C LEU A 424 22.45 -1.40 -2.17
N THR A 425 23.02 -1.96 -3.22
CA THR A 425 23.98 -3.08 -3.11
C THR A 425 25.23 -2.64 -2.36
N GLY A 426 25.84 -1.51 -2.71
CA GLY A 426 27.03 -1.01 -2.03
C GLY A 426 26.83 -0.85 -0.53
N CYS A 427 25.68 -0.33 -0.13
CA CYS A 427 25.32 -0.10 1.27
C CYS A 427 25.05 -1.40 2.03
N ASN A 428 24.28 -2.34 1.44
CA ASN A 428 23.71 -3.49 2.15
C ASN A 428 24.48 -4.80 1.93
N SER A 429 25.22 -4.94 0.84
CA SER A 429 25.92 -6.18 0.50
C SER A 429 26.88 -6.63 1.60
N MET A 430 26.76 -7.90 1.99
CA MET A 430 27.67 -8.60 2.90
C MET A 430 28.38 -9.77 2.21
N CYS A 431 28.15 -9.94 0.90
CA CYS A 431 28.79 -10.97 0.06
C CYS A 431 28.69 -12.38 0.66
N ALA A 432 27.49 -12.77 1.13
CA ALA A 432 27.25 -14.09 1.73
C ALA A 432 27.42 -15.19 0.67
N GLY A 433 28.59 -15.81 0.60
CA GLY A 433 28.97 -16.75 -0.46
C GLY A 433 28.10 -18.02 -0.53
N TYR A 434 27.33 -18.33 0.50
CA TYR A 434 26.37 -19.44 0.51
C TYR A 434 25.02 -19.08 -0.16
N LEU A 435 24.75 -17.80 -0.40
CA LEU A 435 23.54 -17.31 -1.07
C LEU A 435 23.81 -16.74 -2.47
N PHE A 436 24.92 -16.05 -2.63
CA PHE A 436 25.26 -15.28 -3.84
C PHE A 436 26.52 -15.84 -4.50
N GLN A 437 26.45 -17.13 -4.89
CA GLN A 437 27.56 -17.80 -5.59
C GLN A 437 27.80 -17.15 -6.96
N PRO A 438 29.06 -16.84 -7.31
CA PRO A 438 29.36 -16.18 -8.60
C PRO A 438 29.30 -17.13 -9.80
N ASP A 439 29.24 -18.43 -9.59
CA ASP A 439 29.24 -19.50 -10.60
C ASP A 439 27.83 -20.02 -10.97
N LYS A 440 26.76 -19.26 -10.62
CA LYS A 440 25.40 -19.57 -11.04
C LYS A 440 25.23 -19.51 -12.57
N GLN A 441 24.30 -20.31 -13.11
CA GLN A 441 24.04 -20.40 -14.55
C GLN A 441 23.28 -19.19 -15.14
N TYR A 442 23.12 -18.11 -14.39
CA TYR A 442 22.44 -16.88 -14.80
C TYR A 442 23.21 -15.66 -14.28
N ASP A 443 22.89 -14.49 -14.81
CA ASP A 443 23.47 -13.23 -14.37
C ASP A 443 23.04 -12.93 -12.91
N ILE A 444 23.99 -13.03 -11.99
CA ILE A 444 23.80 -12.81 -10.54
C ILE A 444 23.38 -11.37 -10.20
N THR A 445 23.44 -10.41 -11.12
CA THR A 445 22.90 -9.06 -10.91
C THR A 445 21.38 -9.06 -10.73
N TYR A 446 20.70 -10.16 -11.10
CA TYR A 446 19.30 -10.39 -10.82
C TYR A 446 19.02 -10.83 -9.37
N ASP A 447 20.03 -11.24 -8.60
CA ASP A 447 19.87 -11.56 -7.18
C ASP A 447 19.71 -10.26 -6.37
N THR A 448 18.55 -10.06 -5.78
CA THR A 448 18.19 -8.79 -5.12
C THR A 448 18.42 -8.81 -3.61
N GLY A 449 18.80 -9.95 -3.03
CA GLY A 449 18.97 -10.12 -1.58
C GLY A 449 20.03 -9.19 -0.98
N ASP A 450 21.15 -8.98 -1.67
CA ASP A 450 22.21 -8.06 -1.23
C ASP A 450 21.83 -6.56 -1.29
N LYS A 451 20.67 -6.23 -1.89
CA LYS A 451 20.10 -4.87 -1.85
C LYS A 451 19.27 -4.61 -0.59
N ALA A 452 18.85 -5.67 0.12
CA ALA A 452 17.94 -5.62 1.24
C ALA A 452 18.66 -5.77 2.58
N ILE A 453 18.07 -5.16 3.63
CA ILE A 453 18.50 -5.38 5.03
C ILE A 453 18.07 -6.79 5.49
N GLN A 454 16.84 -7.20 5.11
CA GLN A 454 16.30 -8.51 5.47
C GLN A 454 16.64 -9.57 4.41
N CYS A 455 16.91 -10.80 4.85
CA CYS A 455 17.04 -11.94 3.96
C CYS A 455 15.67 -12.41 3.45
N GLY A 456 14.69 -12.63 4.34
CA GLY A 456 13.33 -13.00 3.95
C GLY A 456 12.59 -11.82 3.32
N ARG A 457 12.20 -11.96 2.04
CA ARG A 457 11.47 -10.92 1.30
C ARG A 457 10.16 -11.47 0.76
N HIS A 458 9.05 -10.89 1.24
CA HIS A 458 7.69 -11.20 0.76
C HIS A 458 7.49 -10.69 -0.69
N VAL A 459 6.64 -11.38 -1.45
CA VAL A 459 6.34 -11.03 -2.85
C VAL A 459 5.27 -9.93 -2.90
N ASP A 460 5.61 -8.71 -2.45
CA ASP A 460 4.69 -7.56 -2.47
C ASP A 460 4.42 -7.03 -3.87
N ILE A 461 5.29 -7.36 -4.83
CA ILE A 461 5.21 -6.86 -6.20
C ILE A 461 4.08 -7.49 -7.02
N PHE A 462 3.75 -8.77 -6.81
CA PHE A 462 2.86 -9.49 -7.71
C PHE A 462 1.44 -8.91 -7.75
N LYS A 463 0.84 -8.63 -6.60
CA LYS A 463 -0.47 -7.97 -6.51
C LYS A 463 -0.48 -6.60 -7.21
N PHE A 464 0.57 -5.82 -7.06
CA PHE A 464 0.69 -4.50 -7.68
C PHE A 464 0.87 -4.61 -9.20
N TRP A 465 1.75 -5.49 -9.66
CA TRP A 465 1.93 -5.78 -11.08
C TRP A 465 0.63 -6.25 -11.73
N LEU A 466 -0.09 -7.16 -11.04
CA LEU A 466 -1.36 -7.69 -11.52
C LEU A 466 -2.44 -6.59 -11.62
N MET A 467 -2.53 -5.74 -10.59
CA MET A 467 -3.42 -4.57 -10.60
C MET A 467 -3.06 -3.62 -11.74
N TRP A 468 -1.77 -3.38 -11.98
CA TRP A 468 -1.33 -2.51 -13.08
C TRP A 468 -1.67 -3.10 -14.44
N LYS A 469 -1.50 -4.42 -14.61
CA LYS A 469 -1.93 -5.12 -15.83
C LYS A 469 -3.43 -5.02 -16.07
N ALA A 470 -4.22 -5.05 -15.01
CA ALA A 470 -5.68 -5.01 -15.09
C ALA A 470 -6.23 -3.59 -15.31
N LYS A 471 -5.64 -2.56 -14.70
CA LYS A 471 -6.13 -1.17 -14.70
C LYS A 471 -5.39 -0.26 -15.67
N GLY A 472 -4.12 -0.56 -15.95
CA GLY A 472 -3.21 0.38 -16.61
C GLY A 472 -2.95 1.63 -15.76
N THR A 473 -2.12 2.54 -16.27
CA THR A 473 -1.90 3.86 -15.66
C THR A 473 -3.20 4.67 -15.59
N VAL A 474 -4.05 4.55 -16.62
CA VAL A 474 -5.34 5.26 -16.72
C VAL A 474 -6.29 4.88 -15.59
N GLY A 475 -6.38 3.60 -15.21
CA GLY A 475 -7.27 3.17 -14.13
C GLY A 475 -6.81 3.70 -12.75
N PHE A 476 -5.50 3.80 -12.51
CA PHE A 476 -4.97 4.45 -11.32
C PHE A 476 -5.24 5.96 -11.32
N GLU A 477 -5.05 6.64 -12.46
CA GLU A 477 -5.39 8.05 -12.61
C GLU A 477 -6.86 8.31 -12.27
N GLN A 478 -7.79 7.55 -12.85
CA GLN A 478 -9.23 7.67 -12.61
C GLN A 478 -9.59 7.49 -11.13
N HIS A 479 -8.97 6.52 -10.46
CA HIS A 479 -9.17 6.30 -9.03
C HIS A 479 -8.70 7.49 -8.19
N ILE A 480 -7.50 8.00 -8.46
CA ILE A 480 -6.89 9.12 -7.74
C ILE A 480 -7.71 10.39 -7.94
N ASP A 481 -8.07 10.72 -9.18
CA ASP A 481 -8.89 11.89 -9.50
C ASP A 481 -10.25 11.80 -8.81
N LYS A 482 -10.90 10.64 -8.81
CA LYS A 482 -12.15 10.41 -8.08
C LYS A 482 -12.02 10.69 -6.57
N CYS A 483 -10.94 10.23 -5.94
CA CYS A 483 -10.73 10.45 -4.51
C CYS A 483 -10.53 11.94 -4.18
N LEU A 484 -9.79 12.67 -5.03
CA LEU A 484 -9.59 14.11 -4.88
C LEU A 484 -10.89 14.89 -5.14
N ASP A 485 -11.68 14.49 -6.13
CA ASP A 485 -13.01 15.09 -6.39
C ASP A 485 -13.97 14.85 -5.23
N LEU A 486 -13.94 13.68 -4.57
CA LEU A 486 -14.72 13.40 -3.36
C LEU A 486 -14.25 14.24 -2.16
N SER A 487 -12.95 14.48 -2.05
CA SER A 487 -12.37 15.34 -1.01
C SER A 487 -12.81 16.81 -1.20
N ALA A 488 -12.77 17.31 -2.42
CA ALA A 488 -13.29 18.63 -2.76
C ALA A 488 -14.80 18.73 -2.49
N TYR A 489 -15.56 17.68 -2.83
CA TYR A 489 -16.99 17.62 -2.54
C TYR A 489 -17.29 17.69 -1.04
N LEU A 490 -16.56 16.95 -0.19
CA LEU A 490 -16.72 17.05 1.26
C LEU A 490 -16.41 18.46 1.76
N TYR A 491 -15.28 19.03 1.33
CA TYR A 491 -14.90 20.40 1.68
C TYR A 491 -16.02 21.41 1.33
N ASP A 492 -16.55 21.33 0.11
CA ASP A 492 -17.61 22.25 -0.36
C ASP A 492 -18.91 22.09 0.46
N LYS A 493 -19.24 20.88 0.91
CA LYS A 493 -20.41 20.62 1.73
C LYS A 493 -20.32 21.17 3.14
N ILE A 494 -19.12 21.19 3.75
CA ILE A 494 -18.96 21.53 5.16
C ILE A 494 -18.37 22.92 5.42
N LYS A 495 -17.65 23.54 4.46
CA LYS A 495 -16.92 24.81 4.68
C LYS A 495 -17.80 25.98 5.15
N ASN A 496 -19.09 25.97 4.80
CA ASN A 496 -20.06 26.99 5.22
C ASN A 496 -21.27 26.36 5.95
N ARG A 497 -21.15 25.07 6.36
CA ARG A 497 -22.24 24.37 7.05
C ARG A 497 -22.17 24.69 8.53
N GLU A 498 -23.32 25.04 9.12
CA GLU A 498 -23.41 25.33 10.55
C GLU A 498 -22.90 24.13 11.39
N GLY A 499 -22.10 24.44 12.40
CA GLY A 499 -21.47 23.43 13.27
C GLY A 499 -20.19 22.82 12.73
N PHE A 500 -19.80 23.07 11.48
CA PHE A 500 -18.53 22.62 10.93
C PHE A 500 -17.55 23.80 10.79
N GLU A 501 -16.31 23.58 11.18
CA GLU A 501 -15.23 24.56 11.08
C GLU A 501 -13.99 23.91 10.51
N MET A 502 -13.40 24.50 9.45
CA MET A 502 -12.20 23.98 8.83
C MET A 502 -10.96 24.27 9.69
N VAL A 503 -10.05 23.27 9.80
CA VAL A 503 -8.81 23.42 10.58
C VAL A 503 -7.84 24.46 9.97
N PHE A 504 -7.97 24.72 8.68
CA PHE A 504 -7.21 25.75 7.94
C PHE A 504 -8.01 26.26 6.75
N ASP A 505 -7.70 27.48 6.32
CA ASP A 505 -8.36 28.12 5.18
C ASP A 505 -8.00 27.46 3.84
N GLY A 506 -8.98 27.45 2.93
CA GLY A 506 -8.82 26.97 1.55
C GLY A 506 -8.97 25.45 1.38
N GLU A 507 -8.95 25.03 0.14
CA GLU A 507 -9.17 23.64 -0.25
C GLU A 507 -8.11 22.69 0.30
N PRO A 508 -8.47 21.42 0.57
CA PRO A 508 -7.52 20.39 0.97
C PRO A 508 -6.41 20.21 -0.08
N GLN A 509 -5.17 20.05 0.38
CA GLN A 509 -4.04 19.83 -0.53
C GLN A 509 -4.02 18.42 -1.12
N HIS A 510 -4.57 17.47 -0.37
CA HIS A 510 -4.72 16.05 -0.72
C HIS A 510 -6.14 15.61 -0.35
N THR A 511 -6.38 14.32 -0.16
CA THR A 511 -7.69 13.80 0.27
C THR A 511 -7.90 13.82 1.79
N ASN A 512 -7.02 14.48 2.52
CA ASN A 512 -7.15 14.73 3.96
C ASN A 512 -8.02 15.97 4.17
N VAL A 513 -9.25 15.79 4.64
CA VAL A 513 -10.16 16.89 5.02
C VAL A 513 -10.19 16.97 6.54
N CYS A 514 -9.69 18.09 7.08
CA CYS A 514 -9.55 18.29 8.52
C CYS A 514 -10.53 19.36 8.99
N PHE A 515 -11.38 19.02 9.97
CA PHE A 515 -12.42 19.91 10.47
C PHE A 515 -12.78 19.61 11.93
N TRP A 516 -13.35 20.61 12.61
CA TRP A 516 -14.07 20.45 13.86
C TRP A 516 -15.56 20.34 13.61
N TYR A 517 -16.27 19.63 14.51
CA TYR A 517 -17.71 19.70 14.63
C TYR A 517 -18.08 20.26 15.98
N THR A 518 -18.88 21.33 16.00
CA THR A 518 -19.38 22.01 17.19
C THR A 518 -20.84 21.63 17.41
N PRO A 519 -21.15 20.88 18.48
CA PRO A 519 -22.53 20.52 18.82
C PRO A 519 -23.44 21.75 19.00
N PRO A 520 -24.77 21.63 18.80
CA PRO A 520 -25.72 22.74 18.99
C PRO A 520 -25.59 23.42 20.33
N SER A 521 -25.37 22.67 21.42
CA SER A 521 -25.19 23.18 22.78
C SER A 521 -24.01 24.15 22.97
N LEU A 522 -23.01 24.11 22.10
CA LEU A 522 -21.82 24.97 22.16
C LEU A 522 -21.82 26.11 21.13
N ARG A 523 -22.78 26.13 20.19
CA ARG A 523 -22.79 27.14 19.11
C ARG A 523 -23.15 28.54 19.61
N SER A 524 -23.92 28.61 20.68
CA SER A 524 -24.33 29.88 21.30
C SER A 524 -23.24 30.55 22.15
N LEU A 525 -22.16 29.84 22.45
CA LEU A 525 -21.06 30.38 23.22
C LEU A 525 -20.19 31.30 22.35
N PRO A 526 -19.77 32.48 22.84
CA PRO A 526 -18.88 33.38 22.13
C PRO A 526 -17.52 32.70 21.91
N ASP A 527 -16.83 33.10 20.84
CA ASP A 527 -15.48 32.65 20.58
C ASP A 527 -14.56 33.10 21.72
N GLY A 528 -13.98 32.15 22.43
CA GLY A 528 -13.13 32.40 23.59
C GLY A 528 -12.61 31.11 24.21
N ASP A 529 -11.87 31.27 25.32
CA ASP A 529 -11.24 30.12 26.00
C ASP A 529 -12.28 29.14 26.55
N GLU A 530 -13.44 29.62 27.02
CA GLU A 530 -14.53 28.76 27.50
C GLU A 530 -15.08 27.86 26.39
N ARG A 531 -15.34 28.40 25.18
CA ARG A 531 -15.80 27.59 24.03
C ARG A 531 -14.74 26.57 23.63
N ARG A 532 -13.47 26.99 23.59
CA ARG A 532 -12.35 26.10 23.26
C ARG A 532 -12.19 25.00 24.30
N GLU A 533 -12.29 25.32 25.58
CA GLU A 533 -12.20 24.34 26.66
C GLU A 533 -13.34 23.34 26.61
N ARG A 534 -14.59 23.78 26.38
CA ARG A 534 -15.76 22.90 26.24
C ARG A 534 -15.68 22.05 24.97
N LEU A 535 -15.26 22.63 23.85
CA LEU A 535 -15.01 21.89 22.61
C LEU A 535 -13.88 20.85 22.83
N HIS A 536 -12.84 21.24 23.52
CA HIS A 536 -11.78 20.32 23.90
C HIS A 536 -12.33 19.15 24.74
N LYS A 537 -13.18 19.38 25.72
CA LYS A 537 -13.84 18.35 26.53
C LYS A 537 -14.72 17.42 25.68
N VAL A 538 -15.47 17.94 24.74
CA VAL A 538 -16.30 17.14 23.82
C VAL A 538 -15.44 16.28 22.89
N MET A 539 -14.29 16.80 22.45
CA MET A 539 -13.40 16.14 21.50
C MET A 539 -12.30 15.26 22.13
N THR A 540 -11.99 15.45 23.44
CA THR A 540 -10.80 14.83 24.08
C THR A 540 -11.05 14.21 25.44
N ASN A 541 -12.19 14.42 26.08
CA ASN A 541 -12.37 14.02 27.48
C ASN A 541 -12.42 12.50 27.63
N GLN A 542 -11.50 11.92 28.41
CA GLN A 542 -11.42 10.48 28.72
C GLN A 542 -12.68 9.91 29.37
N SER A 543 -13.51 10.73 30.00
CA SER A 543 -14.80 10.32 30.55
C SER A 543 -15.98 10.54 29.60
N VAL A 544 -15.80 11.22 28.47
CA VAL A 544 -16.84 11.51 27.48
C VAL A 544 -16.25 11.49 26.07
N TYR A 545 -15.88 10.33 25.62
CA TYR A 545 -15.64 10.00 24.21
C TYR A 545 -16.95 10.12 23.42
N LYS A 546 -17.64 11.27 23.41
CA LYS A 546 -19.03 11.12 22.98
C LYS A 546 -19.13 10.87 21.49
N LEU A 547 -18.64 11.74 20.64
CA LEU A 547 -18.93 11.60 19.22
C LEU A 547 -18.15 10.47 18.54
N PHE A 548 -16.83 10.39 18.77
CA PHE A 548 -16.03 9.32 18.16
C PHE A 548 -16.35 7.94 18.75
N ALA A 549 -16.56 7.84 20.07
CA ALA A 549 -16.99 6.60 20.71
C ALA A 549 -18.36 6.15 20.22
N MET A 550 -19.33 7.06 20.10
CA MET A 550 -20.62 6.77 19.53
C MET A 550 -20.53 6.30 18.07
N MET A 551 -19.61 6.88 17.27
CA MET A 551 -19.33 6.39 15.91
C MET A 551 -18.75 4.98 15.93
N MET A 552 -17.84 4.68 16.85
CA MET A 552 -17.26 3.33 17.03
C MET A 552 -18.33 2.32 17.45
N GLU A 553 -19.15 2.67 18.45
CA GLU A 553 -20.22 1.82 18.98
C GLU A 553 -21.33 1.58 17.95
N SER A 554 -21.73 2.62 17.20
CA SER A 554 -22.69 2.47 16.10
C SER A 554 -22.11 1.60 14.98
N GLY A 555 -20.79 1.72 14.74
CA GLY A 555 -20.06 1.01 13.72
C GLY A 555 -20.46 1.34 12.28
N THR A 556 -21.26 2.39 12.06
CA THR A 556 -21.82 2.75 10.75
C THR A 556 -20.82 3.45 9.83
N THR A 557 -19.84 4.12 10.43
CA THR A 557 -18.73 4.79 9.75
C THR A 557 -17.51 4.87 10.67
N MET A 558 -16.33 5.03 10.11
CA MET A 558 -15.11 5.18 10.89
C MET A 558 -14.23 6.29 10.31
N VAL A 559 -13.87 7.27 11.14
CA VAL A 559 -12.99 8.40 10.81
C VAL A 559 -11.81 8.47 11.76
N GLY A 560 -10.74 9.20 11.39
CA GLY A 560 -9.65 9.50 12.29
C GLY A 560 -9.86 10.82 13.03
N TYR A 561 -9.31 10.94 14.22
CA TYR A 561 -9.21 12.21 14.95
C TYR A 561 -7.85 12.32 15.62
N GLN A 562 -7.38 13.53 15.84
CA GLN A 562 -6.09 13.78 16.49
C GLN A 562 -5.91 15.24 16.85
N PRO A 563 -5.04 15.57 17.82
CA PRO A 563 -4.53 16.93 17.99
C PRO A 563 -3.41 17.19 16.98
N GLN A 564 -3.15 18.46 16.71
CA GLN A 564 -1.99 18.87 15.94
C GLN A 564 -1.49 20.23 16.44
N GLY A 565 -0.29 20.28 16.95
CA GLY A 565 0.25 21.48 17.59
C GLY A 565 -0.58 21.88 18.81
N ASN A 566 -0.98 23.16 18.89
CA ASN A 566 -1.85 23.69 19.96
C ASN A 566 -3.34 23.52 19.64
N LYS A 567 -3.68 22.85 18.53
CA LYS A 567 -5.08 22.63 18.17
C LYS A 567 -5.65 21.48 18.98
N VAL A 568 -6.88 21.66 19.47
CA VAL A 568 -7.63 20.58 20.08
C VAL A 568 -7.90 19.49 19.03
N ASN A 569 -8.26 18.28 19.46
CA ASN A 569 -8.59 17.19 18.55
C ASN A 569 -9.58 17.65 17.48
N PHE A 570 -9.31 17.28 16.26
CA PHE A 570 -10.18 17.52 15.10
C PHE A 570 -10.34 16.23 14.31
N PHE A 571 -11.41 16.14 13.54
CA PHE A 571 -11.59 15.05 12.60
C PHE A 571 -10.63 15.16 11.43
N ARG A 572 -10.02 14.03 11.08
CA ARG A 572 -9.25 13.87 9.86
C ARG A 572 -9.94 12.80 9.00
N MET A 573 -10.70 13.27 8.03
CA MET A 573 -11.23 12.41 6.98
C MET A 573 -10.17 12.13 5.93
N VAL A 574 -9.99 10.86 5.58
CA VAL A 574 -9.12 10.44 4.50
C VAL A 574 -9.92 9.67 3.46
N ILE A 575 -9.87 10.13 2.21
CA ILE A 575 -10.59 9.51 1.11
C ILE A 575 -9.58 8.84 0.17
N SER A 576 -9.44 7.53 0.28
CA SER A 576 -8.59 6.69 -0.58
C SER A 576 -9.30 5.41 -1.03
N ASN A 577 -10.51 5.16 -0.54
CA ASN A 577 -11.28 3.96 -0.83
C ASN A 577 -11.92 4.06 -2.24
N PRO A 578 -11.61 3.13 -3.16
CA PRO A 578 -12.21 3.13 -4.50
C PRO A 578 -13.74 2.93 -4.51
N ALA A 579 -14.30 2.32 -3.46
CA ALA A 579 -15.73 2.07 -3.34
C ALA A 579 -16.53 3.27 -2.82
N ALA A 580 -15.87 4.29 -2.22
CA ALA A 580 -16.54 5.48 -1.71
C ALA A 580 -17.22 6.29 -2.82
N THR A 581 -18.37 6.89 -2.49
CA THR A 581 -19.20 7.71 -3.37
C THR A 581 -19.64 8.99 -2.66
N ARG A 582 -20.26 9.92 -3.39
CA ARG A 582 -20.84 11.15 -2.80
C ARG A 582 -21.88 10.84 -1.74
N SER A 583 -22.71 9.80 -1.94
CA SER A 583 -23.71 9.40 -0.94
C SER A 583 -23.10 8.89 0.36
N ASP A 584 -21.89 8.32 0.32
CA ASP A 584 -21.16 7.91 1.54
C ASP A 584 -20.60 9.14 2.28
N ILE A 585 -20.24 10.20 1.56
CA ILE A 585 -19.85 11.49 2.14
C ILE A 585 -21.05 12.20 2.77
N ASP A 586 -22.19 12.25 2.07
CA ASP A 586 -23.42 12.83 2.61
C ASP A 586 -23.85 12.08 3.87
N PHE A 587 -23.87 10.75 3.84
CA PHE A 587 -24.13 9.92 5.02
C PHE A 587 -23.21 10.24 6.19
N LEU A 588 -21.91 10.42 5.95
CA LEU A 588 -20.97 10.76 7.01
C LEU A 588 -21.33 12.09 7.70
N ILE A 589 -21.66 13.12 6.91
CA ILE A 589 -22.03 14.44 7.44
C ILE A 589 -23.28 14.32 8.30
N GLU A 590 -24.32 13.66 7.79
CA GLU A 590 -25.58 13.42 8.49
C GLU A 590 -25.36 12.60 9.78
N GLU A 591 -24.49 11.59 9.75
CA GLU A 591 -24.19 10.75 10.89
C GLU A 591 -23.41 11.49 11.99
N ILE A 592 -22.49 12.40 11.61
CA ILE A 592 -21.81 13.28 12.56
C ILE A 592 -22.83 14.20 13.25
N GLU A 593 -23.75 14.80 12.50
CA GLU A 593 -24.80 15.66 13.05
C GLU A 593 -25.77 14.89 13.95
N ARG A 594 -26.20 13.71 13.52
CA ARG A 594 -27.12 12.86 14.28
C ARG A 594 -26.52 12.44 15.63
N LEU A 595 -25.28 11.94 15.62
CA LEU A 595 -24.59 11.48 16.83
C LEU A 595 -24.16 12.66 17.72
N GLY A 596 -23.85 13.80 17.13
CA GLY A 596 -23.41 15.00 17.84
C GLY A 596 -24.52 15.93 18.32
N HIS A 597 -25.77 15.62 18.03
CA HIS A 597 -26.92 16.53 18.32
C HIS A 597 -27.07 16.79 19.82
N ASP A 598 -26.97 15.78 20.64
CA ASP A 598 -27.23 15.83 22.08
C ASP A 598 -25.94 15.98 22.94
N LEU A 599 -24.84 16.39 22.32
CA LEU A 599 -23.56 16.60 23.01
C LEU A 599 -23.35 17.99 23.60
#